data_abd989344d7e3c1cba09fed8f20ef657
#
_entry.id   abd989344d7e3c1cba09fed8f20ef657
#
_cell.length_a   1.000
_cell.length_b   1.000
_cell.length_c   1.000
_cell.angle_alpha   90.00
_cell.angle_beta   90.00
_cell.angle_gamma   90.00
#
_symmetry.space_group_name_H-M   'P 1'
#
loop_
_entity.id
_entity.type
_entity.pdbx_description
1 polymer ?
#
loop_
_entity_poly.entity_id
_entity_poly.type
_entity_poly.pdbx_seq_one_letter_code
_entity_poly.pdbx_strand_id
1 'polypeptide(L)'
;MKLWRRTKMNDKLRTVLKKRYEADIEDAKYKIKCFSEHELVIPEHPDITLEVDKLLMKMAEAEDKLAVMSLHYGENKTEKKIL
;
A
#
# COMPACT_ATOMS: atom_id res chain seq x y z
N MET A 1 -11.19 29.95 -8.99
CA MET A 1 -11.40 29.54 -8.59
C MET A 1 -11.85 28.33 -8.16
N LYS A 2 -12.62 27.78 -8.58
CA LYS A 2 -13.06 26.62 -8.25
C LYS A 2 -12.27 25.55 -8.73
N LEU A 3 -11.36 25.69 -9.51
CA LEU A 3 -10.59 24.63 -10.03
C LEU A 3 -9.87 23.87 -9.01
N TRP A 4 -9.32 24.50 -8.05
CA TRP A 4 -8.58 23.77 -7.10
C TRP A 4 -9.43 22.84 -6.28
N ARG A 5 -10.69 23.00 -6.30
CA ARG A 5 -11.48 22.11 -5.57
C ARG A 5 -11.67 20.89 -6.34
N ARG A 6 -11.37 20.90 -7.55
CA ARG A 6 -11.63 19.80 -8.33
C ARG A 6 -10.54 18.85 -8.25
N THR A 7 -9.66 18.90 -7.39
CA THR A 7 -8.63 17.93 -7.35
C THR A 7 -9.14 16.69 -6.79
N LYS A 8 -10.20 16.18 -7.29
CA LYS A 8 -10.64 14.96 -6.79
C LYS A 8 -10.20 13.93 -7.79
N MET A 9 -9.77 12.80 -7.36
CA MET A 9 -9.28 11.76 -8.20
C MET A 9 -10.44 11.03 -8.86
N ASN A 10 -10.35 10.72 -10.15
CA ASN A 10 -11.46 10.05 -10.77
C ASN A 10 -11.45 8.59 -10.34
N ASP A 11 -12.59 7.93 -10.45
CA ASP A 11 -12.76 6.60 -9.95
C ASP A 11 -11.85 5.57 -10.57
N LYS A 12 -11.60 5.69 -11.86
CA LYS A 12 -10.78 4.72 -12.51
C LYS A 12 -9.36 4.80 -11.99
N LEU A 13 -8.84 5.99 -11.85
CA LEU A 13 -7.49 6.18 -11.37
C LEU A 13 -7.38 5.68 -9.93
N ARG A 14 -8.39 5.99 -9.13
CA ARG A 14 -8.36 5.58 -7.74
C ARG A 14 -8.35 4.06 -7.64
N THR A 15 -9.14 3.39 -8.47
CA THR A 15 -9.21 1.94 -8.44
C THR A 15 -7.86 1.32 -8.83
N VAL A 16 -7.23 1.87 -9.85
CA VAL A 16 -5.96 1.33 -10.26
C VAL A 16 -4.91 1.48 -9.17
N LEU A 17 -4.85 2.64 -8.56
CA LEU A 17 -3.87 2.87 -7.52
C LEU A 17 -4.14 2.01 -6.30
N LYS A 18 -5.42 1.88 -5.95
CA LYS A 18 -5.77 1.08 -4.79
C LYS A 18 -5.32 -0.36 -5.00
N LYS A 19 -5.57 -0.92 -6.17
CA LYS A 19 -5.18 -2.28 -6.41
C LYS A 19 -3.66 -2.43 -6.46
N ARG A 20 -2.98 -1.41 -6.94
CA ARG A 20 -1.53 -1.47 -6.97
C ARG A 20 -0.97 -1.51 -5.54
N TYR A 21 -1.48 -0.67 -4.66
CA TYR A 21 -0.96 -0.64 -3.30
C TYR A 21 -1.35 -1.90 -2.54
N GLU A 22 -2.54 -2.43 -2.79
CA GLU A 22 -2.95 -3.65 -2.15
C GLU A 22 -2.06 -4.81 -2.60
N ALA A 23 -1.69 -4.82 -3.88
CA ALA A 23 -0.81 -5.84 -4.39
C ALA A 23 0.58 -5.73 -3.79
N ASP A 24 1.06 -4.50 -3.59
CA ASP A 24 2.36 -4.29 -2.97
C ASP A 24 2.38 -4.84 -1.56
N ILE A 25 1.28 -4.64 -0.84
CA ILE A 25 1.18 -5.13 0.52
C ILE A 25 1.19 -6.66 0.53
N GLU A 26 0.40 -7.27 -0.35
CA GLU A 26 0.33 -8.72 -0.38
C GLU A 26 1.65 -9.33 -0.82
N ASP A 27 2.32 -8.69 -1.75
CA ASP A 27 3.61 -9.18 -2.22
C ASP A 27 4.63 -9.16 -1.08
N ALA A 28 4.65 -8.07 -0.31
CA ALA A 28 5.59 -7.96 0.78
C ALA A 28 5.25 -8.98 1.88
N LYS A 29 3.97 -9.18 2.14
CA LYS A 29 3.57 -10.15 3.15
C LYS A 29 4.01 -11.55 2.74
N TYR A 30 3.87 -11.88 1.48
CA TYR A 30 4.26 -13.19 1.01
C TYR A 30 5.77 -13.39 1.16
N LYS A 31 6.54 -12.38 0.80
CA LYS A 31 7.99 -12.51 0.91
C LYS A 31 8.45 -12.60 2.34
N ILE A 32 7.83 -11.85 3.23
CA ILE A 32 8.19 -11.93 4.63
C ILE A 32 7.86 -13.31 5.16
N LYS A 33 6.75 -13.87 4.73
CA LYS A 33 6.36 -15.18 5.17
C LYS A 33 7.40 -16.21 4.72
N CYS A 34 7.87 -16.09 3.49
CA CYS A 34 8.87 -17.01 2.97
C CYS A 34 10.15 -16.95 3.80
N PHE A 35 10.60 -15.75 4.13
CA PHE A 35 11.80 -15.61 4.92
C PHE A 35 11.60 -16.18 6.31
N SER A 36 10.43 -15.97 6.89
CA SER A 36 10.19 -16.42 8.24
C SER A 36 10.01 -17.92 8.35
N GLU A 37 9.22 -18.47 7.47
CA GLU A 37 8.91 -19.87 7.58
C GLU A 37 9.94 -20.82 7.03
N HIS A 38 10.62 -20.42 6.00
CA HIS A 38 11.55 -21.33 5.37
C HIS A 38 13.00 -21.04 5.72
N GLU A 39 13.21 -20.04 6.54
CA GLU A 39 14.55 -19.72 6.95
C GLU A 39 15.48 -19.71 5.76
N LEU A 40 15.07 -19.02 4.71
CA LEU A 40 15.88 -19.01 3.52
C LEU A 40 17.21 -18.37 3.74
N VAL A 41 18.23 -19.01 3.18
CA VAL A 41 19.55 -18.47 3.27
C VAL A 41 19.94 -18.11 1.87
N ILE A 42 20.11 -16.84 1.61
CA ILE A 42 20.47 -16.39 0.29
C ILE A 42 21.91 -15.91 0.37
N PRO A 43 22.82 -16.63 -0.22
CA PRO A 43 24.23 -16.29 -0.09
C PRO A 43 24.58 -14.87 -0.43
N GLU A 44 23.91 -14.30 -1.41
CA GLU A 44 24.22 -12.94 -1.81
C GLU A 44 23.57 -11.94 -0.88
N HIS A 45 22.63 -12.37 -0.05
CA HIS A 45 21.95 -11.46 0.84
C HIS A 45 21.95 -12.07 2.23
N PRO A 46 23.08 -12.05 2.86
CA PRO A 46 23.16 -12.67 4.18
C PRO A 46 22.36 -12.00 5.26
N ASP A 47 21.96 -10.77 5.04
CA ASP A 47 21.23 -10.06 6.07
C ASP A 47 19.74 -10.12 5.83
N ILE A 48 19.11 -11.17 6.34
CA ILE A 48 17.68 -11.34 6.20
C ILE A 48 16.92 -10.27 6.93
N THR A 49 17.45 -9.82 8.05
CA THR A 49 16.81 -8.78 8.82
C THR A 49 16.68 -7.52 8.00
N LEU A 50 17.70 -7.17 7.26
CA LEU A 50 17.67 -5.98 6.46
C LEU A 50 16.66 -6.15 5.32
N GLU A 51 16.60 -7.34 4.73
CA GLU A 51 15.65 -7.55 3.65
C GLU A 51 14.21 -7.46 4.13
N VAL A 52 13.93 -8.02 5.31
CA VAL A 52 12.60 -7.95 5.84
C VAL A 52 12.26 -6.51 6.21
N ASP A 53 13.24 -5.77 6.69
CA ASP A 53 13.01 -4.38 7.03
C ASP A 53 12.59 -3.59 5.79
N LYS A 54 13.20 -3.87 4.65
CA LYS A 54 12.85 -3.17 3.43
C LYS A 54 11.43 -3.53 3.00
N LEU A 55 11.03 -4.78 3.22
CA LEU A 55 9.69 -5.19 2.88
C LEU A 55 8.66 -4.52 3.78
N LEU A 56 9.00 -4.37 5.06
CA LEU A 56 8.10 -3.68 5.96
C LEU A 56 7.95 -2.23 5.57
N MET A 57 9.03 -1.62 5.10
CA MET A 57 8.97 -0.25 4.66
C MET A 57 8.05 -0.13 3.46
N LYS A 58 8.12 -1.09 2.56
CA LYS A 58 7.29 -1.07 1.38
C LYS A 58 5.82 -1.20 1.78
N MET A 59 5.52 -2.07 2.75
CA MET A 59 4.18 -2.22 3.23
C MET A 59 3.68 -0.95 3.88
N ALA A 60 4.53 -0.35 4.70
CA ALA A 60 4.14 0.87 5.40
C ALA A 60 3.84 1.98 4.41
N GLU A 61 4.64 2.10 3.36
CA GLU A 61 4.39 3.11 2.35
C GLU A 61 3.07 2.86 1.63
N ALA A 62 2.81 1.61 1.28
CA ALA A 62 1.59 1.29 0.56
C ALA A 62 0.37 1.54 1.42
N GLU A 63 0.44 1.16 2.69
CA GLU A 63 -0.67 1.39 3.59
C GLU A 63 -0.89 2.87 3.83
N ASP A 64 0.19 3.62 3.91
CA ASP A 64 0.09 5.04 4.12
C ASP A 64 -0.56 5.69 2.89
N LYS A 65 -0.18 5.26 1.70
CA LYS A 65 -0.75 5.83 0.49
C LYS A 65 -2.24 5.50 0.40
N LEU A 66 -2.63 4.30 0.82
CA LEU A 66 -4.05 3.96 0.83
C LEU A 66 -4.81 4.85 1.81
N ALA A 67 -4.22 5.10 2.97
CA ALA A 67 -4.87 5.93 3.95
C ALA A 67 -4.99 7.37 3.47
N VAL A 68 -3.94 7.88 2.85
CA VAL A 68 -3.96 9.23 2.32
C VAL A 68 -5.00 9.35 1.23
N MET A 69 -5.06 8.34 0.35
CA MET A 69 -6.01 8.39 -0.73
C MET A 69 -7.43 8.32 -0.20
N SER A 70 -7.66 7.50 0.81
CA SER A 70 -8.98 7.39 1.37
C SER A 70 -9.39 8.67 2.08
N LEU A 71 -8.47 9.27 2.79
CA LEU A 71 -8.76 10.46 3.52
C LEU A 71 -9.00 11.69 2.65
N HIS A 72 -8.20 11.85 1.64
CA HIS A 72 -8.29 13.04 0.81
C HIS A 72 -9.02 12.87 -0.53
N TYR A 73 -9.09 11.65 -1.01
CA TYR A 73 -9.67 11.41 -2.32
C TYR A 73 -10.68 10.27 -2.29
N GLY A 74 -11.22 9.98 -1.12
CA GLY A 74 -12.16 8.88 -0.98
C GLY A 74 -13.48 9.15 -1.65
N GLU A 75 -14.29 8.12 -1.74
CA GLU A 75 -15.56 8.26 -2.35
C GLU A 75 -16.52 8.96 -1.46
N ASN A 76 -17.32 9.79 -2.01
CA ASN A 76 -18.32 10.48 -1.24
C ASN A 76 -19.32 9.63 -0.55
N LYS A 77 -19.77 8.58 -1.19
CA LYS A 77 -20.74 7.76 -0.55
C LYS A 77 -20.26 7.21 0.74
N THR A 78 -19.00 7.18 0.94
CA THR A 78 -18.49 6.65 2.16
C THR A 78 -18.95 7.50 3.30
N GLU A 79 -18.99 8.75 3.08
CA GLU A 79 -19.40 9.62 4.11
C GLU A 79 -20.81 9.44 4.47
N LYS A 80 -21.64 9.16 3.54
CA LYS A 80 -22.98 8.98 3.86
C LYS A 80 -23.19 7.84 4.72
N LYS A 81 -22.46 6.82 4.58
CA LYS A 81 -22.65 5.71 5.42
C LYS A 81 -22.42 6.02 6.82
N ILE A 82 -21.66 6.91 7.13
CA ILE A 82 -21.38 7.20 8.48
C ILE A 82 -22.55 7.69 9.19
N LEU A 83 -23.48 8.17 8.52
CA LEU A 83 -24.66 8.60 9.18
C LEU A 83 -25.47 7.47 9.68
#